data_2d4da62a2ad8a166383ba8f671ed11d6
#
_entry.id   2d4da62a2ad8a166383ba8f671ed11d6
#
_cell.length_a   1.000
_cell.length_b   1.000
_cell.length_c   1.000
_cell.angle_alpha   90.00
_cell.angle_beta   90.00
_cell.angle_gamma   90.00
#
_symmetry.space_group_name_H-M   'P 1'
#
loop_
_entity.id
_entity.type
_entity.pdbx_description
1 polymer ?
#
loop_
_entity_poly.entity_id
_entity_poly.type
_entity_poly.pdbx_seq_one_letter_code
_entity_poly.pdbx_strand_id
1 'polypeptide(L)'
;MGDLDALGADLENAAVSKKEIDQYLGTFDEPKRATLAQLRDTIVAIVPNAEECISYGMPAFKLRGKTIAGFAAFKSHLSYLPHSGSVIPQLAKETEGYTKTKGSLHFPVDKPLPKKLVKKLLDARMAEAFGPRR
;
A
#
# COMPACT_ATOMS: atom_id res chain seq x y z
N MET A 1 17.71 24.34 17.23
CA MET A 1 18.00 24.45 15.79
C MET A 1 17.79 23.16 15.02
N GLY A 2 17.82 22.01 15.68
CA GLY A 2 17.60 20.72 15.04
C GLY A 2 16.20 20.52 14.49
N ASP A 3 15.18 21.14 15.09
CA ASP A 3 13.78 20.92 14.71
C ASP A 3 13.45 21.42 13.30
N LEU A 4 14.00 22.57 12.93
CA LEU A 4 13.76 23.12 11.59
C LEU A 4 14.44 22.30 10.50
N ASP A 5 15.65 21.82 10.77
CA ASP A 5 16.39 20.98 9.84
C ASP A 5 15.71 19.62 9.68
N ALA A 6 15.22 19.05 10.78
CA ALA A 6 14.48 17.79 10.76
C ALA A 6 13.20 17.90 9.94
N LEU A 7 12.44 19.00 10.10
CA LEU A 7 11.22 19.23 9.32
C LEU A 7 11.52 19.37 7.84
N GLY A 8 12.59 20.09 7.49
CA GLY A 8 13.00 20.24 6.10
C GLY A 8 13.38 18.91 5.46
N ALA A 9 14.15 18.10 6.20
CA ALA A 9 14.56 16.78 5.72
C ALA A 9 13.36 15.86 5.53
N ASP A 10 12.38 15.87 6.43
CA ASP A 10 11.18 15.05 6.33
C ASP A 10 10.33 15.44 5.13
N LEU A 11 10.20 16.74 4.85
CA LEU A 11 9.46 17.21 3.69
C LEU A 11 10.15 16.84 2.39
N GLU A 12 11.46 16.95 2.34
CA GLU A 12 12.26 16.56 1.17
C GLU A 12 12.16 15.04 0.93
N ASN A 13 12.24 14.25 1.98
CA ASN A 13 12.13 12.80 1.89
C ASN A 13 10.74 12.37 1.43
N ALA A 14 9.69 13.04 1.92
CA ALA A 14 8.32 12.77 1.49
C ALA A 14 8.13 13.08 0.00
N ALA A 15 8.67 14.19 -0.49
CA ALA A 15 8.60 14.56 -1.89
C ALA A 15 9.36 13.57 -2.79
N VAL A 16 10.55 13.14 -2.36
CA VAL A 16 11.36 12.15 -3.09
C VAL A 16 10.63 10.82 -3.15
N SER A 17 10.02 10.38 -2.03
CA SER A 17 9.30 9.11 -1.95
C SER A 17 8.08 9.08 -2.86
N LYS A 18 7.30 10.16 -2.91
CA LYS A 18 6.18 10.28 -3.84
C LYS A 18 6.63 10.19 -5.29
N LYS A 19 7.72 10.86 -5.61
CA LYS A 19 8.30 10.85 -6.95
C LYS A 19 8.79 9.46 -7.34
N GLU A 20 9.38 8.73 -6.39
CA GLU A 20 9.80 7.36 -6.62
C GLU A 20 8.63 6.44 -6.94
N ILE A 21 7.51 6.61 -6.26
CA ILE A 21 6.29 5.85 -6.58
C ILE A 21 5.76 6.23 -7.95
N ASP A 22 5.75 7.52 -8.29
CA ASP A 22 5.38 7.98 -9.64
C ASP A 22 6.25 7.32 -10.71
N GLN A 23 7.56 7.23 -10.47
CA GLN A 23 8.50 6.57 -11.37
C GLN A 23 8.21 5.08 -11.49
N TYR A 24 7.94 4.41 -10.38
CA TYR A 24 7.56 3.00 -10.38
C TYR A 24 6.34 2.76 -11.25
N LEU A 25 5.29 3.53 -11.05
CA LEU A 25 4.07 3.41 -11.85
C LEU A 25 4.34 3.68 -13.33
N GLY A 26 5.20 4.64 -13.63
CA GLY A 26 5.56 5.02 -14.99
C GLY A 26 6.31 3.94 -15.77
N THR A 27 6.86 2.92 -15.10
CA THR A 27 7.55 1.82 -15.77
C THR A 27 6.59 0.81 -16.41
N PHE A 28 5.30 0.89 -16.10
CA PHE A 28 4.30 -0.06 -16.59
C PHE A 28 3.41 0.57 -17.66
N ASP A 29 3.00 -0.25 -18.62
CA ASP A 29 2.00 0.13 -19.61
C ASP A 29 0.60 -0.02 -19.03
N GLU A 30 -0.37 0.54 -19.73
CA GLU A 30 -1.76 0.30 -19.36
C GLU A 30 -2.16 -1.14 -19.71
N PRO A 31 -3.06 -1.76 -18.93
CA PRO A 31 -3.84 -1.18 -17.83
C PRO A 31 -3.17 -1.22 -16.45
N LYS A 32 -2.01 -1.85 -16.31
CA LYS A 32 -1.34 -2.00 -15.01
C LYS A 32 -1.16 -0.66 -14.29
N ARG A 33 -0.67 0.35 -15.02
CA ARG A 33 -0.39 1.67 -14.45
C ARG A 33 -1.65 2.30 -13.85
N ALA A 34 -2.73 2.34 -14.60
CA ALA A 34 -3.98 2.94 -14.13
C ALA A 34 -4.56 2.17 -12.94
N THR A 35 -4.49 0.85 -12.98
CA THR A 35 -5.01 0.00 -11.91
C THR A 35 -4.23 0.21 -10.61
N LEU A 36 -2.91 0.28 -10.68
CA LEU A 36 -2.06 0.56 -9.51
C LEU A 36 -2.23 1.99 -9.03
N ALA A 37 -2.36 2.96 -9.94
CA ALA A 37 -2.61 4.35 -9.56
C ALA A 37 -3.91 4.49 -8.78
N GLN A 38 -4.95 3.77 -9.18
CA GLN A 38 -6.22 3.76 -8.46
C GLN A 38 -6.08 3.16 -7.07
N LEU A 39 -5.31 2.08 -6.93
CA LEU A 39 -5.03 1.49 -5.61
C LEU A 39 -4.29 2.48 -4.71
N ARG A 40 -3.27 3.15 -5.25
CA ARG A 40 -2.53 4.19 -4.53
C ARG A 40 -3.48 5.28 -4.01
N ASP A 41 -4.35 5.79 -4.89
CA ASP A 41 -5.31 6.83 -4.53
C ASP A 41 -6.27 6.36 -3.44
N THR A 42 -6.71 5.12 -3.52
CA THR A 42 -7.61 4.53 -2.52
C THR A 42 -6.92 4.45 -1.15
N ILE A 43 -5.67 3.98 -1.11
CA ILE A 43 -4.91 3.88 0.14
C ILE A 43 -4.71 5.28 0.74
N VAL A 44 -4.30 6.25 -0.06
CA VAL A 44 -4.08 7.63 0.39
C VAL A 44 -5.38 8.26 0.92
N ALA A 45 -6.50 7.97 0.26
CA ALA A 45 -7.80 8.49 0.72
C ALA A 45 -8.22 7.90 2.06
N ILE A 46 -7.93 6.60 2.29
CA ILE A 46 -8.30 5.93 3.54
C ILE A 46 -7.35 6.31 4.68
N VAL A 47 -6.04 6.41 4.40
CA VAL A 47 -5.04 6.74 5.42
C VAL A 47 -4.20 7.92 4.91
N PRO A 48 -4.76 9.14 4.97
CA PRO A 48 -4.06 10.32 4.40
C PRO A 48 -2.76 10.68 5.13
N ASN A 49 -2.57 10.22 6.36
CA ASN A 49 -1.36 10.48 7.13
C ASN A 49 -0.24 9.47 6.86
N ALA A 50 -0.49 8.45 6.05
CA ALA A 50 0.54 7.48 5.72
C ALA A 50 1.60 8.11 4.82
N GLU A 51 2.86 7.78 5.08
CA GLU A 51 3.99 8.18 4.24
C GLU A 51 4.15 7.21 3.09
N GLU A 52 4.19 7.73 1.87
CA GLU A 52 4.52 6.93 0.69
C GLU A 52 6.03 6.70 0.67
N CYS A 53 6.45 5.49 0.37
CA CYS A 53 7.88 5.14 0.32
C CYS A 53 8.12 3.96 -0.61
N ILE A 54 9.39 3.63 -0.82
CA ILE A 54 9.81 2.43 -1.53
C ILE A 54 10.44 1.49 -0.49
N SER A 55 9.99 0.24 -0.48
CA SER A 55 10.49 -0.79 0.41
C SER A 55 10.74 -2.05 -0.42
N TYR A 56 11.97 -2.56 -0.37
CA TYR A 56 12.37 -3.70 -1.22
C TYR A 56 12.08 -3.49 -2.70
N GLY A 57 12.25 -2.25 -3.18
CA GLY A 57 12.00 -1.90 -4.57
C GLY A 57 10.54 -1.73 -4.97
N MET A 58 9.63 -1.77 -4.00
CA MET A 58 8.18 -1.71 -4.25
C MET A 58 7.53 -0.56 -3.48
N PRO A 59 6.45 0.04 -4.03
CA PRO A 59 5.70 1.05 -3.29
C PRO A 59 5.16 0.52 -1.98
N ALA A 60 5.28 1.32 -0.94
CA ALA A 60 4.80 0.99 0.38
C ALA A 60 4.31 2.25 1.09
N PHE A 61 3.55 2.03 2.17
CA PHE A 61 2.94 3.11 2.97
C PHE A 61 3.26 2.86 4.43
N LYS A 62 3.84 3.86 5.08
CA LYS A 62 4.20 3.78 6.51
C LYS A 62 3.32 4.72 7.32
N LEU A 63 2.96 4.27 8.51
CA LEU A 63 2.26 5.08 9.49
C LEU A 63 2.92 4.87 10.84
N ARG A 64 3.38 5.95 11.45
CA ARG A 64 4.08 5.90 12.75
C ARG A 64 5.21 4.86 12.75
N GLY A 65 6.00 4.85 11.68
CA GLY A 65 7.17 3.98 11.56
C GLY A 65 6.89 2.53 11.18
N LYS A 66 5.62 2.14 11.01
CA LYS A 66 5.27 0.78 10.59
C LYS A 66 4.70 0.77 9.19
N THR A 67 5.14 -0.19 8.38
CA THR A 67 4.61 -0.37 7.03
C THR A 67 3.23 -1.01 7.14
N ILE A 68 2.22 -0.33 6.60
CA ILE A 68 0.82 -0.78 6.73
C ILE A 68 0.23 -1.31 5.43
N ALA A 69 0.85 -1.02 4.29
CA ALA A 69 0.39 -1.48 2.99
C ALA A 69 1.49 -1.34 1.96
N GLY A 70 1.33 -2.03 0.85
CA GLY A 70 2.19 -1.88 -0.31
C GLY A 70 1.56 -2.57 -1.49
N PHE A 71 2.19 -2.45 -2.65
CA PHE A 71 1.74 -3.16 -3.84
C PHE A 71 2.92 -3.42 -4.79
N ALA A 72 2.70 -4.34 -5.71
CA ALA A 72 3.70 -4.68 -6.70
C ALA A 72 3.01 -5.16 -7.98
N ALA A 73 3.72 -5.03 -9.10
CA ALA A 73 3.27 -5.56 -10.37
C ALA A 73 4.15 -6.73 -10.79
N PHE A 74 3.52 -7.76 -11.32
CA PHE A 74 4.18 -8.91 -11.90
C PHE A 74 3.75 -9.07 -13.35
N LYS A 75 4.26 -10.08 -14.03
CA LYS A 75 4.01 -10.25 -15.47
C LYS A 75 2.52 -10.31 -15.79
N SER A 76 1.75 -11.11 -15.05
CA SER A 76 0.36 -11.38 -15.37
C SER A 76 -0.63 -11.03 -14.26
N HIS A 77 -0.17 -10.44 -13.16
CA HIS A 77 -1.04 -10.04 -12.06
C HIS A 77 -0.43 -8.89 -11.28
N LEU A 78 -1.26 -8.28 -10.45
CA LEU A 78 -0.85 -7.28 -9.47
C LEU A 78 -1.00 -7.87 -8.08
N SER A 79 -0.26 -7.35 -7.10
CA SER A 79 -0.34 -7.82 -5.72
C SER A 79 -0.56 -6.67 -4.75
N TYR A 80 -1.43 -6.88 -3.78
CA TYR A 80 -1.55 -6.05 -2.59
C TYR A 80 -0.76 -6.73 -1.47
N LEU A 81 0.06 -5.95 -0.77
CA LEU A 81 0.96 -6.44 0.28
C LEU A 81 0.54 -5.83 1.62
N PRO A 82 -0.07 -6.61 2.52
CA PRO A 82 -0.48 -6.09 3.84
C PRO A 82 0.68 -5.89 4.81
N HIS A 83 1.88 -6.36 4.48
CA HIS A 83 3.06 -6.32 5.36
C HIS A 83 2.80 -7.02 6.70
N SER A 84 2.10 -8.13 6.64
CA SER A 84 1.73 -8.96 7.78
C SER A 84 1.37 -10.35 7.28
N GLY A 85 1.68 -11.38 8.04
CA GLY A 85 1.30 -12.76 7.72
C GLY A 85 -0.07 -13.16 8.25
N SER A 86 -0.79 -12.28 8.94
CA SER A 86 -2.06 -12.61 9.58
C SER A 86 -3.27 -11.86 9.03
N VAL A 87 -3.06 -10.76 8.30
CA VAL A 87 -4.17 -9.94 7.79
C VAL A 87 -5.03 -10.70 6.79
N ILE A 88 -4.42 -11.33 5.79
CA ILE A 88 -5.18 -12.07 4.77
C ILE A 88 -5.91 -13.28 5.39
N PRO A 89 -5.27 -14.10 6.25
CA PRO A 89 -6.02 -15.17 6.93
C PRO A 89 -7.21 -14.68 7.74
N GLN A 90 -7.11 -13.53 8.41
CA GLN A 90 -8.25 -12.94 9.14
C GLN A 90 -9.40 -12.58 8.21
N LEU A 91 -9.10 -12.24 6.97
CA LEU A 91 -10.08 -11.81 5.98
C LEU A 91 -10.31 -12.89 4.92
N ALA A 92 -10.24 -14.17 5.33
CA ALA A 92 -10.39 -15.28 4.41
C ALA A 92 -11.69 -15.23 3.62
N LYS A 93 -12.78 -14.84 4.29
CA LYS A 93 -14.09 -14.73 3.65
C LYS A 93 -14.15 -13.59 2.64
N GLU A 94 -13.64 -12.43 3.03
CA GLU A 94 -13.63 -11.22 2.20
C GLU A 94 -12.71 -11.35 0.99
N THR A 95 -11.73 -12.24 1.07
CA THR A 95 -10.75 -12.48 -0.02
C THR A 95 -11.01 -13.75 -0.81
N GLU A 96 -12.18 -14.36 -0.63
CA GLU A 96 -12.59 -15.50 -1.47
C GLU A 96 -12.57 -15.10 -2.95
N GLY A 97 -12.12 -16.02 -3.80
CA GLY A 97 -12.03 -15.79 -5.24
C GLY A 97 -10.73 -15.13 -5.69
N TYR A 98 -9.90 -14.67 -4.78
CA TYR A 98 -8.57 -14.14 -5.12
C TYR A 98 -7.50 -15.20 -4.88
N THR A 99 -6.51 -15.25 -5.78
CA THR A 99 -5.29 -16.00 -5.52
C THR A 99 -4.51 -15.26 -4.44
N LYS A 100 -4.03 -15.98 -3.44
CA LYS A 100 -3.40 -15.33 -2.30
C LYS A 100 -2.42 -16.23 -1.58
N THR A 101 -1.48 -15.59 -0.88
CA THR A 101 -0.64 -16.20 0.14
C THR A 101 -0.94 -15.50 1.47
N LYS A 102 -0.23 -15.84 2.53
CA LYS A 102 -0.37 -15.12 3.80
C LYS A 102 0.04 -13.65 3.69
N GLY A 103 0.97 -13.34 2.79
CA GLY A 103 1.57 -12.01 2.67
C GLY A 103 1.23 -11.27 1.38
N SER A 104 0.39 -11.81 0.51
CA SER A 104 0.02 -11.13 -0.73
C SER A 104 -1.35 -11.55 -1.24
N LEU A 105 -2.07 -10.58 -1.78
CA LEU A 105 -3.36 -10.78 -2.43
C LEU A 105 -3.21 -10.41 -3.90
N HIS A 106 -3.42 -11.40 -4.79
CA HIS A 106 -3.25 -11.19 -6.23
C HIS A 106 -4.56 -10.72 -6.86
N PHE A 107 -4.47 -9.75 -7.75
CA PHE A 107 -5.64 -9.25 -8.47
C PHE A 107 -5.29 -8.97 -9.92
N PRO A 108 -6.30 -8.90 -10.80
CA PRO A 108 -6.06 -8.73 -12.25
C PRO A 108 -5.40 -7.40 -12.58
N VAL A 109 -4.65 -7.37 -13.67
CA VAL A 109 -3.93 -6.16 -14.12
C VAL A 109 -4.88 -5.05 -14.54
N ASP A 110 -6.13 -5.38 -14.89
CA ASP A 110 -7.12 -4.44 -15.41
C ASP A 110 -8.33 -4.24 -14.50
N LYS A 111 -8.29 -4.81 -13.29
CA LYS A 111 -9.44 -4.75 -12.37
C LYS A 111 -8.98 -4.38 -10.97
N PRO A 112 -9.17 -3.11 -10.56
CA PRO A 112 -8.74 -2.67 -9.23
C PRO A 112 -9.45 -3.44 -8.12
N LEU A 113 -8.80 -3.53 -6.96
CA LEU A 113 -9.45 -4.04 -5.76
C LEU A 113 -10.57 -3.09 -5.34
N PRO A 114 -11.73 -3.61 -4.91
CA PRO A 114 -12.79 -2.75 -4.40
C PRO A 114 -12.31 -1.93 -3.20
N LYS A 115 -12.71 -0.66 -3.16
CA LYS A 115 -12.34 0.25 -2.06
C LYS A 115 -12.71 -0.32 -0.70
N LYS A 116 -13.85 -0.98 -0.61
CA LYS A 116 -14.35 -1.61 0.62
C LYS A 116 -13.40 -2.69 1.12
N LEU A 117 -12.85 -3.49 0.20
CA LEU A 117 -11.88 -4.52 0.55
C LEU A 117 -10.56 -3.90 1.00
N VAL A 118 -10.07 -2.89 0.28
CA VAL A 118 -8.85 -2.18 0.66
C VAL A 118 -8.98 -1.60 2.06
N LYS A 119 -10.13 -1.02 2.39
CA LYS A 119 -10.39 -0.49 3.73
C LYS A 119 -10.31 -1.58 4.79
N LYS A 120 -10.89 -2.75 4.54
CA LYS A 120 -10.84 -3.87 5.48
C LYS A 120 -9.41 -4.37 5.68
N LEU A 121 -8.63 -4.45 4.61
CA LEU A 121 -7.23 -4.85 4.68
C LEU A 121 -6.42 -3.87 5.51
N LEU A 122 -6.60 -2.57 5.28
CA LEU A 122 -5.92 -1.53 6.04
C LEU A 122 -6.34 -1.51 7.50
N ASP A 123 -7.64 -1.58 7.78
CA ASP A 123 -8.16 -1.57 9.15
C ASP A 123 -7.61 -2.76 9.96
N ALA A 124 -7.58 -3.96 9.36
CA ALA A 124 -7.04 -5.14 10.02
C ALA A 124 -5.54 -4.98 10.31
N ARG A 125 -4.79 -4.45 9.37
CA ARG A 125 -3.36 -4.22 9.56
C ARG A 125 -3.10 -3.16 10.65
N MET A 126 -3.84 -2.06 10.63
CA MET A 126 -3.68 -1.00 11.63
C MET A 126 -4.07 -1.46 13.03
N ALA A 127 -5.12 -2.27 13.16
CA ALA A 127 -5.50 -2.86 14.45
C ALA A 127 -4.39 -3.74 15.01
N GLU A 128 -3.76 -4.53 14.15
CA GLU A 128 -2.65 -5.39 14.51
C GLU A 128 -1.41 -4.57 14.92
N ALA A 129 -1.10 -3.52 14.15
CA ALA A 129 0.10 -2.72 14.36
C ALA A 129 -0.01 -1.76 15.55
N PHE A 130 -1.21 -1.20 15.78
CA PHE A 130 -1.41 -0.11 16.74
C PHE A 130 -2.46 -0.41 17.82
N GLY A 131 -3.08 -1.59 17.77
CA GLY A 131 -4.14 -1.95 18.67
C GLY A 131 -5.52 -1.48 18.19
N PRO A 132 -6.59 -1.89 18.90
CA PRO A 132 -7.95 -1.54 18.50
C PRO A 132 -8.17 -0.05 18.47
N ARG A 133 -8.91 0.41 17.47
CA ARG A 133 -9.32 1.81 17.35
C ARG A 133 -10.42 2.11 18.37
N ARG A 134 -10.29 3.23 19.04
CA ARG A 134 -11.28 3.68 20.01
C ARG A 134 -11.94 4.96 19.56
#